data_da1daf703b008161b7315d54cb92b398
#
_entry.id   da1daf703b008161b7315d54cb92b398
#
_cell.length_a   1.000
_cell.length_b   1.000
_cell.length_c   1.000
_cell.angle_alpha   90.00
_cell.angle_beta   90.00
_cell.angle_gamma   90.00
#
_symmetry.space_group_name_H-M   'P 1'
#
loop_
_entity.id
_entity.type
_entity.pdbx_description
1 polymer ?
#
loop_
_entity_poly.entity_id
_entity_poly.type
_entity_poly.pdbx_seq_one_letter_code
_entity_poly.pdbx_strand_id
1 'polypeptide(L)'
;MKKNEEILYREFGKNAELLIDHAWGHEYATMEDIKNYRSDDHGLYSGQVLMKPTAYEDGLKIVRGMSDNLALELVRKHVVTDRIGLIIDYDIKSLQIDNSFNGKLTTDYYGRKTPKPDHAFINLKAATSSATELRNTFKMLYEENINKQMLIRRVTLIANHLIDENLIAQKQQFKQINLFTNPEKEIIQDKHAQLKRQRDRKIQETILNLQKRFNNRNIILKVSDLEEGSTTIQRNNQIGGHHA
;
A
#
# COMPACT_ATOMS: atom_id res chain seq x y z
N MET A 1 -17.21 20.14 38.11
CA MET A 1 -16.27 19.30 37.32
C MET A 1 -16.95 18.10 36.67
N LYS A 2 -17.67 17.24 37.38
CA LYS A 2 -18.34 16.04 36.80
C LYS A 2 -19.27 16.28 35.62
N LYS A 3 -19.96 17.42 35.54
CA LYS A 3 -20.85 17.75 34.40
C LYS A 3 -20.14 17.91 33.05
N ASN A 4 -18.86 18.28 33.04
CA ASN A 4 -18.11 18.47 31.81
C ASN A 4 -17.59 17.15 31.23
N GLU A 5 -17.29 16.18 32.08
CA GLU A 5 -16.82 14.86 31.67
C GLU A 5 -17.93 14.07 30.96
N GLU A 6 -19.17 14.11 31.48
CA GLU A 6 -20.32 13.46 30.83
C GLU A 6 -20.60 13.98 29.41
N ILE A 7 -20.36 15.27 29.18
CA ILE A 7 -20.49 15.85 27.84
C ILE A 7 -19.42 15.27 26.90
N LEU A 8 -18.17 15.14 27.37
CA LEU A 8 -17.09 14.57 26.59
C LEU A 8 -17.36 13.10 26.25
N TYR A 9 -17.84 12.29 27.21
CA TYR A 9 -18.20 10.90 26.94
C TYR A 9 -19.35 10.77 25.94
N ARG A 10 -20.34 11.69 25.99
CA ARG A 10 -21.44 11.70 25.04
C ARG A 10 -20.98 12.04 23.62
N GLU A 11 -20.05 13.00 23.47
CA GLU A 11 -19.58 13.49 22.15
C GLU A 11 -18.51 12.59 21.55
N PHE A 12 -17.59 12.05 22.38
CA PHE A 12 -16.40 11.33 21.92
C PHE A 12 -16.38 9.84 22.32
N GLY A 13 -17.40 9.37 23.06
CA GLY A 13 -17.47 7.98 23.53
C GLY A 13 -16.22 7.63 24.38
N LYS A 14 -15.70 6.43 24.17
CA LYS A 14 -14.49 5.95 24.89
C LYS A 14 -13.22 6.81 24.66
N ASN A 15 -13.16 7.58 23.59
CA ASN A 15 -12.04 8.47 23.31
C ASN A 15 -12.02 9.69 24.26
N ALA A 16 -13.14 9.95 24.96
CA ALA A 16 -13.21 11.01 25.98
C ALA A 16 -12.21 10.76 27.13
N GLU A 17 -11.99 9.51 27.51
CA GLU A 17 -11.04 9.13 28.55
C GLU A 17 -9.62 9.62 28.20
N LEU A 18 -9.18 9.37 26.98
CA LEU A 18 -7.89 9.83 26.48
C LEU A 18 -7.77 11.38 26.53
N LEU A 19 -8.84 12.09 26.14
CA LEU A 19 -8.85 13.55 26.16
C LEU A 19 -8.79 14.10 27.60
N ILE A 20 -9.49 13.46 28.53
CA ILE A 20 -9.48 13.83 29.95
C ILE A 20 -8.11 13.60 30.54
N ASP A 21 -7.50 12.44 30.32
CA ASP A 21 -6.18 12.10 30.82
C ASP A 21 -5.11 13.06 30.32
N HIS A 22 -5.10 13.32 29.00
CA HIS A 22 -4.16 14.31 28.43
C HIS A 22 -4.37 15.73 28.98
N ALA A 23 -5.63 16.14 29.24
CA ALA A 23 -5.92 17.43 29.85
C ALA A 23 -5.38 17.53 31.28
N TRP A 24 -5.29 16.40 31.99
CA TRP A 24 -4.69 16.31 33.34
C TRP A 24 -3.18 16.05 33.31
N GLY A 25 -2.60 15.91 32.12
CA GLY A 25 -1.17 15.59 31.94
C GLY A 25 -0.82 14.13 32.18
N HIS A 26 -1.81 13.23 32.17
CA HIS A 26 -1.59 11.80 32.24
C HIS A 26 -1.33 11.23 30.85
N GLU A 27 -0.17 10.63 30.66
CA GLU A 27 0.20 9.88 29.45
C GLU A 27 0.60 8.47 29.86
N TYR A 28 -0.17 7.50 29.37
CA TYR A 28 0.07 6.08 29.68
C TYR A 28 1.20 5.48 28.86
N ALA A 29 1.42 6.02 27.64
CA ALA A 29 2.47 5.54 26.76
C ALA A 29 3.78 6.26 27.05
N THR A 30 4.76 5.56 27.57
CA THR A 30 6.10 6.11 27.76
C THR A 30 6.89 6.11 26.44
N MET A 31 7.97 6.89 26.38
CA MET A 31 8.90 6.85 25.25
C MET A 31 9.53 5.47 25.06
N GLU A 32 9.65 4.71 26.13
CA GLU A 32 10.14 3.33 26.10
C GLU A 32 9.11 2.39 25.50
N ASP A 33 7.84 2.51 25.85
CA ASP A 33 6.74 1.77 25.24
C ASP A 33 6.65 2.03 23.74
N ILE A 34 6.78 3.30 23.33
CA ILE A 34 6.79 3.68 21.91
C ILE A 34 7.97 3.04 21.15
N LYS A 35 9.17 3.06 21.76
CA LYS A 35 10.37 2.45 21.15
C LYS A 35 10.27 0.93 21.06
N ASN A 36 9.66 0.29 22.06
CA ASN A 36 9.54 -1.15 22.14
C ASN A 36 8.27 -1.69 21.45
N TYR A 37 7.35 -0.80 21.08
CA TYR A 37 6.12 -1.19 20.40
C TYR A 37 6.42 -1.97 19.13
N ARG A 38 5.87 -3.17 19.04
CA ARG A 38 5.84 -4.00 17.85
C ARG A 38 4.38 -4.13 17.43
N SER A 39 4.06 -3.69 16.24
CA SER A 39 2.72 -3.88 15.72
C SER A 39 2.46 -5.35 15.47
N ASP A 40 1.33 -5.86 15.96
CA ASP A 40 0.82 -7.18 15.61
C ASP A 40 0.23 -7.19 14.18
N ASP A 41 0.17 -6.04 13.53
CA ASP A 41 -0.30 -5.92 12.15
C ASP A 41 0.78 -6.45 11.19
N HIS A 42 0.49 -7.60 10.61
CA HIS A 42 1.34 -8.27 9.62
C HIS A 42 1.17 -7.68 8.21
N GLY A 43 0.82 -6.41 8.11
CA GLY A 43 0.59 -5.69 6.85
C GLY A 43 1.48 -4.46 6.65
N LEU A 44 1.81 -4.16 5.39
CA LEU A 44 2.36 -2.89 4.96
C LEU A 44 1.33 -2.13 4.14
N TYR A 45 1.09 -0.89 4.53
CA TYR A 45 0.14 0.01 3.89
C TYR A 45 0.88 1.19 3.29
N SER A 46 0.62 1.48 2.02
CA SER A 46 1.15 2.66 1.32
C SER A 46 -0.01 3.45 0.75
N GLY A 47 -0.37 4.56 1.39
CA GLY A 47 -1.47 5.44 0.98
C GLY A 47 -0.96 6.77 0.43
N GLN A 48 -1.63 7.32 -0.58
CA GLN A 48 -1.38 8.65 -1.10
C GLN A 48 -2.70 9.37 -1.39
N VAL A 49 -2.92 10.51 -0.75
CA VAL A 49 -3.98 11.45 -1.12
C VAL A 49 -3.45 12.32 -2.25
N LEU A 50 -4.23 12.45 -3.33
CA LEU A 50 -3.85 13.22 -4.50
C LEU A 50 -4.28 14.68 -4.33
N MET A 51 -3.39 15.62 -4.66
CA MET A 51 -3.65 17.06 -4.49
C MET A 51 -4.80 17.57 -5.36
N LYS A 52 -5.00 16.94 -6.52
CA LYS A 52 -6.09 17.23 -7.47
C LYS A 52 -6.82 15.94 -7.87
N PRO A 53 -8.10 16.02 -8.25
CA PRO A 53 -8.81 14.91 -8.86
C PRO A 53 -8.03 14.39 -10.07
N THR A 54 -7.76 13.08 -10.11
CA THR A 54 -6.84 12.47 -11.07
C THR A 54 -7.58 11.50 -11.97
N ALA A 55 -7.36 11.58 -13.26
CA ALA A 55 -7.97 10.68 -14.25
C ALA A 55 -7.42 9.24 -14.11
N TYR A 56 -8.17 8.28 -14.65
CA TYR A 56 -7.85 6.86 -14.61
C TYR A 56 -6.43 6.54 -15.10
N GLU A 57 -6.00 7.10 -16.24
CA GLU A 57 -4.69 6.80 -16.83
C GLU A 57 -3.53 7.28 -15.95
N ASP A 58 -3.65 8.46 -15.36
CA ASP A 58 -2.64 8.98 -14.42
C ASP A 58 -2.69 8.22 -13.09
N GLY A 59 -3.87 7.80 -12.64
CA GLY A 59 -4.02 6.90 -11.49
C GLY A 59 -3.24 5.60 -11.66
N LEU A 60 -3.24 5.00 -12.85
CA LEU A 60 -2.46 3.80 -13.14
C LEU A 60 -0.95 4.05 -13.04
N LYS A 61 -0.46 5.21 -13.52
CA LYS A 61 0.96 5.58 -13.37
C LYS A 61 1.36 5.69 -11.88
N ILE A 62 0.48 6.32 -11.08
CA ILE A 62 0.67 6.45 -9.63
C ILE A 62 0.72 5.07 -8.96
N VAL A 63 -0.22 4.17 -9.26
CA VAL A 63 -0.25 2.80 -8.72
C VAL A 63 1.05 2.05 -9.06
N ARG A 64 1.56 2.17 -10.29
CA ARG A 64 2.84 1.57 -10.70
C ARG A 64 4.01 2.09 -9.87
N GLY A 65 4.16 3.40 -9.74
CA GLY A 65 5.23 4.00 -8.93
C GLY A 65 5.11 3.65 -7.44
N MET A 66 3.89 3.60 -6.90
CA MET A 66 3.64 3.17 -5.53
C MET A 66 3.99 1.69 -5.31
N SER A 67 3.68 0.82 -6.27
CA SER A 67 4.00 -0.61 -6.19
C SER A 67 5.51 -0.88 -6.19
N ASP A 68 6.27 -0.11 -6.95
CA ASP A 68 7.73 -0.20 -6.95
C ASP A 68 8.32 0.21 -5.58
N ASN A 69 7.78 1.28 -4.97
CA ASN A 69 8.21 1.70 -3.63
C ASN A 69 7.79 0.71 -2.54
N LEU A 70 6.60 0.12 -2.64
CA LEU A 70 6.16 -0.94 -1.72
C LEU A 70 7.09 -2.16 -1.80
N ALA A 71 7.49 -2.55 -3.02
CA ALA A 71 8.45 -3.64 -3.23
C ALA A 71 9.82 -3.33 -2.60
N LEU A 72 10.33 -2.09 -2.71
CA LEU A 72 11.55 -1.67 -2.04
C LEU A 72 11.42 -1.71 -0.52
N GLU A 73 10.25 -1.35 0.02
CA GLU A 73 10.00 -1.39 1.46
C GLU A 73 9.97 -2.82 1.99
N LEU A 74 9.36 -3.77 1.26
CA LEU A 74 9.40 -5.20 1.60
C LEU A 74 10.84 -5.71 1.66
N VAL A 75 11.67 -5.37 0.65
CA VAL A 75 13.09 -5.74 0.63
C VAL A 75 13.85 -5.12 1.79
N ARG A 76 13.61 -3.84 2.12
CA ARG A 76 14.24 -3.15 3.25
C ARG A 76 13.94 -3.81 4.59
N LYS A 77 12.72 -4.32 4.73
CA LYS A 77 12.25 -5.02 5.95
C LYS A 77 12.55 -6.52 5.97
N HIS A 78 13.19 -7.05 4.91
CA HIS A 78 13.47 -8.49 4.75
C HIS A 78 12.22 -9.37 4.84
N VAL A 79 11.09 -8.89 4.31
CA VAL A 79 9.82 -9.61 4.28
C VAL A 79 9.30 -9.77 2.86
N VAL A 80 8.45 -10.76 2.67
CA VAL A 80 7.69 -11.01 1.45
C VAL A 80 6.21 -11.09 1.76
N THR A 81 5.38 -10.92 0.75
CA THR A 81 3.91 -11.00 0.87
C THR A 81 3.34 -12.04 -0.10
N ASP A 82 2.32 -12.74 0.33
CA ASP A 82 1.52 -13.63 -0.52
C ASP A 82 0.11 -13.08 -0.80
N ARG A 83 -0.24 -11.91 -0.25
CA ARG A 83 -1.53 -11.28 -0.47
C ARG A 83 -1.39 -9.77 -0.60
N ILE A 84 -1.92 -9.23 -1.70
CA ILE A 84 -1.94 -7.78 -1.93
C ILE A 84 -3.34 -7.25 -2.10
N GLY A 85 -3.52 -5.96 -1.81
CA GLY A 85 -4.78 -5.25 -1.94
C GLY A 85 -4.58 -3.85 -2.52
N LEU A 86 -5.61 -3.41 -3.23
CA LEU A 86 -5.72 -2.08 -3.81
C LEU A 86 -7.03 -1.46 -3.34
N ILE A 87 -6.97 -0.22 -2.82
CA ILE A 87 -8.14 0.58 -2.49
C ILE A 87 -8.02 1.91 -3.23
N ILE A 88 -9.09 2.28 -3.93
CA ILE A 88 -9.19 3.54 -4.64
C ILE A 88 -10.40 4.32 -4.10
N ASP A 89 -10.11 5.47 -3.53
CA ASP A 89 -11.13 6.43 -3.15
C ASP A 89 -11.33 7.46 -4.28
N TYR A 90 -12.58 7.75 -4.58
CA TYR A 90 -12.94 8.65 -5.67
C TYR A 90 -13.20 10.08 -5.18
N ASP A 91 -12.93 11.04 -6.03
CA ASP A 91 -13.23 12.44 -5.75
C ASP A 91 -14.72 12.74 -5.91
N ILE A 92 -15.25 13.61 -5.05
CA ILE A 92 -16.65 14.05 -5.08
C ILE A 92 -17.04 14.68 -6.44
N LYS A 93 -16.07 15.27 -7.16
CA LYS A 93 -16.29 15.82 -8.49
C LYS A 93 -16.71 14.77 -9.51
N SER A 94 -16.43 13.49 -9.26
CA SER A 94 -16.92 12.38 -10.09
C SER A 94 -18.46 12.36 -10.19
N LEU A 95 -19.17 12.84 -9.15
CA LEU A 95 -20.63 12.94 -9.14
C LEU A 95 -21.17 14.07 -10.04
N GLN A 96 -20.30 15.00 -10.45
CA GLN A 96 -20.66 16.15 -11.27
C GLN A 96 -20.38 15.93 -12.76
N ILE A 97 -19.53 14.95 -13.10
CA ILE A 97 -19.15 14.64 -14.48
C ILE A 97 -20.30 13.99 -15.23
N ASP A 98 -21.06 13.14 -14.54
CA ASP A 98 -22.21 12.45 -15.10
C ASP A 98 -23.40 12.57 -14.15
N ASN A 99 -24.41 13.34 -14.57
CA ASN A 99 -25.66 13.48 -13.81
C ASN A 99 -26.43 12.14 -13.67
N SER A 100 -25.99 11.08 -14.33
CA SER A 100 -26.54 9.73 -14.29
C SER A 100 -25.72 8.76 -13.43
N PHE A 101 -24.93 9.24 -12.45
CA PHE A 101 -24.14 8.35 -11.60
C PHE A 101 -25.01 7.30 -10.89
N ASN A 102 -24.95 6.06 -11.38
CA ASN A 102 -25.69 4.89 -10.86
C ASN A 102 -24.88 4.07 -9.85
N GLY A 103 -23.72 4.55 -9.41
CA GLY A 103 -22.82 3.86 -8.47
C GLY A 103 -23.30 3.98 -7.02
N LYS A 104 -22.73 3.13 -6.16
CA LYS A 104 -22.99 3.20 -4.72
C LYS A 104 -22.35 4.45 -4.12
N LEU A 105 -23.08 5.14 -3.24
CA LEU A 105 -22.57 6.28 -2.47
C LEU A 105 -22.23 5.85 -1.05
N THR A 106 -21.27 6.52 -0.46
CA THR A 106 -20.94 6.48 0.97
C THR A 106 -20.94 7.90 1.54
N THR A 107 -20.99 8.01 2.84
CA THR A 107 -20.87 9.30 3.53
C THR A 107 -19.50 9.39 4.16
N ASP A 108 -18.76 10.46 3.85
CA ASP A 108 -17.44 10.70 4.45
C ASP A 108 -17.58 11.20 5.90
N TYR A 109 -16.42 11.37 6.57
CA TYR A 109 -16.38 11.86 7.96
C TYR A 109 -17.06 13.23 8.14
N TYR A 110 -17.09 14.05 7.11
CA TYR A 110 -17.71 15.39 7.12
C TYR A 110 -19.19 15.38 6.71
N GLY A 111 -19.84 14.21 6.59
CA GLY A 111 -21.23 14.09 6.19
C GLY A 111 -21.50 14.26 4.69
N ARG A 112 -20.46 14.36 3.84
CA ARG A 112 -20.62 14.56 2.40
C ARG A 112 -20.81 13.22 1.70
N LYS A 113 -21.73 13.16 0.74
CA LYS A 113 -21.89 11.99 -0.12
C LYS A 113 -20.73 11.93 -1.13
N THR A 114 -20.02 10.80 -1.13
CA THR A 114 -18.92 10.51 -2.05
C THR A 114 -19.18 9.17 -2.73
N PRO A 115 -18.62 8.91 -3.92
CA PRO A 115 -18.67 7.58 -4.50
C PRO A 115 -18.03 6.57 -3.55
N LYS A 116 -18.61 5.38 -3.46
CA LYS A 116 -18.05 4.30 -2.64
C LYS A 116 -16.67 3.91 -3.19
N PRO A 117 -15.66 3.74 -2.32
CA PRO A 117 -14.34 3.27 -2.74
C PRO A 117 -14.39 1.87 -3.37
N ASP A 118 -13.55 1.63 -4.36
CA ASP A 118 -13.31 0.28 -4.88
C ASP A 118 -12.19 -0.41 -4.12
N HIS A 119 -12.42 -1.68 -3.78
CA HIS A 119 -11.50 -2.53 -3.04
C HIS A 119 -11.26 -3.81 -3.84
N ALA A 120 -10.00 -4.11 -4.12
CA ALA A 120 -9.60 -5.33 -4.80
C ALA A 120 -8.46 -6.02 -4.04
N PHE A 121 -8.58 -7.33 -3.80
CA PHE A 121 -7.57 -8.14 -3.12
C PHE A 121 -7.31 -9.41 -3.92
N ILE A 122 -6.05 -9.86 -3.92
CA ILE A 122 -5.65 -11.10 -4.56
C ILE A 122 -4.58 -11.83 -3.74
N ASN A 123 -4.68 -13.15 -3.69
CA ASN A 123 -3.61 -14.00 -3.19
C ASN A 123 -2.64 -14.32 -4.34
N LEU A 124 -1.35 -14.15 -4.09
CA LEU A 124 -0.29 -14.44 -5.04
C LEU A 124 -0.01 -15.95 -5.06
N LYS A 125 0.43 -16.48 -6.19
CA LYS A 125 0.77 -17.91 -6.31
C LYS A 125 1.93 -18.32 -5.40
N ALA A 126 2.81 -17.39 -5.07
CA ALA A 126 3.90 -17.58 -4.12
C ALA A 126 4.24 -16.24 -3.48
N ALA A 127 4.72 -16.28 -2.23
CA ALA A 127 5.17 -15.10 -1.52
C ALA A 127 6.34 -14.45 -2.25
N THR A 128 6.31 -13.12 -2.39
CA THR A 128 7.27 -12.36 -3.19
C THR A 128 7.49 -10.96 -2.65
N SER A 129 8.67 -10.39 -2.92
CA SER A 129 8.99 -8.97 -2.82
C SER A 129 9.43 -8.40 -4.18
N SER A 130 9.27 -9.17 -5.27
CA SER A 130 9.68 -8.78 -6.62
C SER A 130 8.87 -7.57 -7.10
N ALA A 131 9.57 -6.46 -7.41
CA ALA A 131 8.95 -5.25 -7.94
C ALA A 131 8.21 -5.52 -9.25
N THR A 132 8.73 -6.40 -10.11
CA THR A 132 8.09 -6.75 -11.37
C THR A 132 6.78 -7.50 -11.17
N GLU A 133 6.77 -8.50 -10.28
CA GLU A 133 5.55 -9.27 -9.98
C GLU A 133 4.49 -8.40 -9.33
N LEU A 134 4.84 -7.64 -8.30
CA LEU A 134 3.91 -6.76 -7.58
C LEU A 134 3.32 -5.70 -8.52
N ARG A 135 4.15 -5.02 -9.32
CA ARG A 135 3.69 -4.00 -10.27
C ARG A 135 2.72 -4.57 -11.30
N ASN A 136 3.01 -5.76 -11.87
CA ASN A 136 2.12 -6.37 -12.84
C ASN A 136 0.80 -6.80 -12.21
N THR A 137 0.81 -7.31 -10.97
CA THR A 137 -0.40 -7.73 -10.27
C THR A 137 -1.24 -6.52 -9.84
N PHE A 138 -0.62 -5.45 -9.33
CA PHE A 138 -1.34 -4.21 -9.03
C PHE A 138 -1.93 -3.55 -10.28
N LYS A 139 -1.20 -3.58 -11.41
CA LYS A 139 -1.72 -3.14 -12.70
C LYS A 139 -2.98 -3.92 -13.08
N MET A 140 -2.93 -5.25 -13.01
CA MET A 140 -4.07 -6.12 -13.31
C MET A 140 -5.26 -5.82 -12.38
N LEU A 141 -5.04 -5.74 -11.05
CA LEU A 141 -6.09 -5.38 -10.09
C LEU A 141 -6.73 -4.03 -10.43
N TYR A 142 -5.94 -3.05 -10.82
CA TYR A 142 -6.42 -1.73 -11.21
C TYR A 142 -7.28 -1.79 -12.47
N GLU A 143 -6.79 -2.43 -13.53
CA GLU A 143 -7.46 -2.51 -14.83
C GLU A 143 -8.78 -3.30 -14.78
N GLU A 144 -8.87 -4.32 -13.90
CA GLU A 144 -10.05 -5.17 -13.76
C GLU A 144 -11.13 -4.61 -12.83
N ASN A 145 -10.73 -3.79 -11.82
CA ASN A 145 -11.65 -3.45 -10.74
C ASN A 145 -11.98 -1.96 -10.64
N ILE A 146 -11.19 -1.07 -11.29
CA ILE A 146 -11.34 0.38 -11.07
C ILE A 146 -12.18 1.02 -12.18
N ASN A 147 -13.12 1.87 -11.77
CA ASN A 147 -14.00 2.56 -12.71
C ASN A 147 -13.25 3.63 -13.50
N LYS A 148 -13.24 3.47 -14.84
CA LYS A 148 -12.52 4.35 -15.78
C LYS A 148 -13.09 5.76 -15.91
N GLN A 149 -14.34 5.95 -15.52
CA GLN A 149 -15.05 7.22 -15.68
C GLN A 149 -14.94 8.14 -14.45
N MET A 150 -14.40 7.60 -13.34
CA MET A 150 -14.32 8.34 -12.09
C MET A 150 -12.95 8.98 -11.89
N LEU A 151 -12.96 10.13 -11.22
CA LEU A 151 -11.75 10.82 -10.79
C LEU A 151 -11.28 10.25 -9.45
N ILE A 152 -10.01 9.93 -9.38
CA ILE A 152 -9.36 9.34 -8.20
C ILE A 152 -8.93 10.45 -7.23
N ARG A 153 -9.17 10.24 -5.95
CA ARG A 153 -8.75 11.13 -4.87
C ARG A 153 -7.65 10.54 -3.99
N ARG A 154 -7.70 9.22 -3.77
CA ARG A 154 -6.72 8.52 -2.94
C ARG A 154 -6.43 7.14 -3.51
N VAL A 155 -5.17 6.75 -3.43
CA VAL A 155 -4.70 5.41 -3.77
C VAL A 155 -4.10 4.80 -2.51
N THR A 156 -4.47 3.56 -2.20
CA THR A 156 -3.87 2.80 -1.09
C THR A 156 -3.50 1.41 -1.60
N LEU A 157 -2.22 1.08 -1.47
CA LEU A 157 -1.68 -0.26 -1.73
C LEU A 157 -1.43 -0.96 -0.40
N ILE A 158 -1.73 -2.24 -0.37
CA ILE A 158 -1.65 -3.08 0.82
C ILE A 158 -0.84 -4.34 0.48
N ALA A 159 0.12 -4.67 1.32
CA ALA A 159 0.77 -5.97 1.34
C ALA A 159 0.46 -6.64 2.67
N ASN A 160 -0.35 -7.69 2.66
CA ASN A 160 -0.77 -8.46 3.83
C ASN A 160 0.01 -9.77 3.94
N HIS A 161 -0.16 -10.47 5.05
CA HIS A 161 0.50 -11.75 5.32
C HIS A 161 2.02 -11.65 5.11
N LEU A 162 2.65 -10.69 5.78
CA LEU A 162 4.08 -10.52 5.70
C LEU A 162 4.79 -11.70 6.36
N ILE A 163 5.72 -12.30 5.62
CA ILE A 163 6.49 -13.46 6.06
C ILE A 163 7.97 -13.08 6.02
N ASP A 164 8.71 -13.41 7.07
CA ASP A 164 10.17 -13.25 7.06
C ASP A 164 10.77 -14.08 5.92
N GLU A 165 11.63 -13.46 5.14
CA GLU A 165 12.24 -14.05 3.94
C GLU A 165 13.06 -15.31 4.29
N ASN A 166 13.69 -15.32 5.46
CA ASN A 166 14.50 -16.46 5.93
C ASN A 166 13.63 -17.70 6.22
N LEU A 167 12.37 -17.49 6.67
CA LEU A 167 11.45 -18.59 6.95
C LEU A 167 10.96 -19.28 5.66
N ILE A 168 10.89 -18.55 4.56
CA ILE A 168 10.49 -19.13 3.27
C ILE A 168 11.56 -20.03 2.69
N ALA A 169 12.83 -19.63 2.81
CA ALA A 169 13.94 -20.47 2.36
C ALA A 169 13.92 -21.86 3.00
N GLN A 170 13.43 -21.97 4.24
CA GLN A 170 13.27 -23.24 4.95
C GLN A 170 12.03 -24.04 4.51
N LYS A 171 10.92 -23.35 4.16
CA LYS A 171 9.64 -24.01 3.79
C LYS A 171 9.60 -24.51 2.34
N GLN A 172 10.46 -24.01 1.46
CA GLN A 172 10.47 -24.41 0.03
C GLN A 172 10.93 -25.87 -0.23
N GLN A 173 11.30 -26.61 0.80
CA GLN A 173 11.72 -28.03 0.66
C GLN A 173 10.54 -28.99 0.35
N PHE A 174 9.28 -28.58 0.55
CA PHE A 174 8.13 -29.47 0.34
C PHE A 174 7.08 -28.77 -0.54
N LYS A 175 7.12 -29.06 -1.85
CA LYS A 175 6.08 -28.62 -2.78
C LYS A 175 5.22 -29.83 -3.19
N GLN A 176 3.92 -29.72 -2.98
CA GLN A 176 2.97 -30.70 -3.48
C GLN A 176 2.86 -30.56 -5.00
N ILE A 177 3.32 -31.57 -5.72
CA ILE A 177 3.21 -31.63 -7.19
C ILE A 177 1.77 -32.00 -7.55
N ASN A 178 1.16 -31.25 -8.45
CA ASN A 178 -0.18 -31.53 -8.93
C ASN A 178 -0.10 -32.72 -9.93
N LEU A 179 -0.82 -33.79 -9.64
CA LEU A 179 -0.84 -35.02 -10.46
C LEU A 179 -1.35 -34.83 -11.90
N PHE A 180 -2.02 -33.72 -12.19
CA PHE A 180 -2.64 -33.44 -13.48
C PHE A 180 -1.83 -32.49 -14.38
N THR A 181 -0.67 -32.00 -13.92
CA THR A 181 0.20 -31.13 -14.70
C THR A 181 1.48 -31.85 -15.11
N ASN A 182 2.03 -31.45 -16.28
CA ASN A 182 3.32 -32.00 -16.70
C ASN A 182 4.43 -31.47 -15.77
N PRO A 183 5.03 -32.35 -14.94
CA PRO A 183 5.97 -31.93 -13.89
C PRO A 183 7.21 -31.24 -14.46
N GLU A 184 7.67 -31.60 -15.64
CA GLU A 184 8.84 -30.99 -16.28
C GLU A 184 8.59 -29.52 -16.65
N LYS A 185 7.42 -29.21 -17.21
CA LYS A 185 7.06 -27.83 -17.57
C LYS A 185 6.90 -26.95 -16.33
N GLU A 186 6.32 -27.50 -15.27
CA GLU A 186 6.13 -26.78 -14.00
C GLU A 186 7.47 -26.46 -13.33
N ILE A 187 8.39 -27.42 -13.31
CA ILE A 187 9.76 -27.24 -12.77
C ILE A 187 10.53 -26.17 -13.56
N ILE A 188 10.43 -26.17 -14.89
CA ILE A 188 11.11 -25.18 -15.74
C ILE A 188 10.52 -23.78 -15.51
N GLN A 189 9.19 -23.64 -15.40
CA GLN A 189 8.52 -22.37 -15.14
C GLN A 189 8.90 -21.83 -13.73
N ASP A 190 8.94 -22.69 -12.73
CA ASP A 190 9.33 -22.32 -11.37
C ASP A 190 10.79 -21.86 -11.30
N LYS A 191 11.71 -22.57 -11.95
CA LYS A 191 13.12 -22.14 -12.04
C LYS A 191 13.26 -20.79 -12.71
N HIS A 192 12.53 -20.56 -13.80
CA HIS A 192 12.57 -19.29 -14.51
C HIS A 192 12.00 -18.13 -13.66
N ALA A 193 10.90 -18.38 -12.95
CA ALA A 193 10.31 -17.43 -12.01
C ALA A 193 11.27 -17.11 -10.84
N GLN A 194 11.95 -18.15 -10.30
CA GLN A 194 12.94 -18.00 -9.24
C GLN A 194 14.15 -17.15 -9.67
N LEU A 195 14.72 -17.42 -10.85
CA LEU A 195 15.81 -16.63 -11.40
C LEU A 195 15.42 -15.16 -11.60
N LYS A 196 14.20 -14.91 -12.07
CA LYS A 196 13.68 -13.57 -12.24
C LYS A 196 13.53 -12.83 -10.91
N ARG A 197 13.02 -13.49 -9.87
CA ARG A 197 12.93 -12.94 -8.51
C ARG A 197 14.30 -12.62 -7.93
N GLN A 198 15.27 -13.51 -8.10
CA GLN A 198 16.64 -13.28 -7.65
C GLN A 198 17.29 -12.08 -8.35
N ARG A 199 17.04 -11.92 -9.65
CA ARG A 199 17.52 -10.75 -10.40
C ARG A 199 16.84 -9.46 -9.90
N ASP A 200 15.53 -9.47 -9.75
CA ASP A 200 14.78 -8.33 -9.20
C ASP A 200 15.31 -7.95 -7.82
N ARG A 201 15.55 -8.94 -6.95
CA ARG A 201 16.10 -8.75 -5.61
C ARG A 201 17.44 -8.02 -5.63
N LYS A 202 18.39 -8.48 -6.46
CA LYS A 202 19.71 -7.83 -6.59
C LYS A 202 19.59 -6.38 -7.06
N ILE A 203 18.70 -6.11 -8.00
CA ILE A 203 18.44 -4.74 -8.48
C ILE A 203 17.85 -3.88 -7.36
N GLN A 204 16.86 -4.37 -6.62
CA GLN A 204 16.24 -3.66 -5.52
C GLN A 204 17.23 -3.36 -4.38
N GLU A 205 18.08 -4.31 -4.01
CA GLU A 205 19.16 -4.11 -3.02
C GLU A 205 20.18 -3.06 -3.48
N THR A 206 20.54 -3.08 -4.76
CA THR A 206 21.43 -2.07 -5.33
C THR A 206 20.81 -0.68 -5.27
N ILE A 207 19.52 -0.55 -5.60
CA ILE A 207 18.78 0.71 -5.49
C ILE A 207 18.78 1.21 -4.04
N LEU A 208 18.45 0.34 -3.08
CA LEU A 208 18.43 0.69 -1.66
C LEU A 208 19.80 1.14 -1.14
N ASN A 209 20.86 0.46 -1.55
CA ASN A 209 22.25 0.82 -1.21
C ASN A 209 22.64 2.18 -1.76
N LEU A 210 22.26 2.49 -3.00
CA LEU A 210 22.53 3.79 -3.61
C LEU A 210 21.69 4.89 -2.94
N GLN A 211 20.41 4.65 -2.68
CA GLN A 211 19.56 5.59 -1.95
C GLN A 211 20.12 5.91 -0.56
N LYS A 212 20.62 4.90 0.16
CA LYS A 212 21.25 5.07 1.47
C LYS A 212 22.58 5.84 1.37
N ARG A 213 23.44 5.48 0.40
CA ARG A 213 24.75 6.09 0.20
C ARG A 213 24.67 7.58 -0.12
N PHE A 214 23.70 7.97 -0.95
CA PHE A 214 23.54 9.35 -1.40
C PHE A 214 22.45 10.11 -0.62
N ASN A 215 21.82 9.47 0.37
CA ASN A 215 20.69 10.00 1.13
C ASN A 215 19.61 10.63 0.22
N ASN A 216 19.33 10.00 -0.91
CA ASN A 216 18.40 10.49 -1.91
C ASN A 216 17.56 9.35 -2.49
N ARG A 217 16.25 9.38 -2.26
CA ARG A 217 15.31 8.38 -2.79
C ARG A 217 15.12 8.49 -4.30
N ASN A 218 15.43 9.63 -4.89
CA ASN A 218 15.29 9.91 -6.33
C ASN A 218 16.60 9.66 -7.11
N ILE A 219 17.63 9.05 -6.51
CA ILE A 219 18.91 8.79 -7.17
C ILE A 219 18.78 7.88 -8.39
N ILE A 220 17.81 6.99 -8.36
CA ILE A 220 17.44 6.12 -9.47
C ILE A 220 15.94 6.21 -9.66
N LEU A 221 15.53 6.66 -10.84
CA LEU A 221 14.13 6.75 -11.27
C LEU A 221 13.95 5.90 -12.54
N LYS A 222 12.78 5.34 -12.71
CA LYS A 222 12.37 4.70 -13.97
C LYS A 222 11.86 5.78 -14.92
N VAL A 223 11.88 5.52 -16.23
CA VAL A 223 11.31 6.42 -17.22
C VAL A 223 9.85 6.75 -16.89
N SER A 224 9.09 5.75 -16.45
CA SER A 224 7.69 5.93 -16.03
C SER A 224 7.49 6.88 -14.84
N ASP A 225 8.52 7.07 -14.01
CA ASP A 225 8.47 7.99 -12.86
C ASP A 225 8.62 9.46 -13.28
N LEU A 226 9.13 9.68 -14.50
CA LEU A 226 9.33 10.99 -15.12
C LEU A 226 8.16 11.39 -16.05
N GLU A 227 7.22 10.48 -16.32
CA GLU A 227 6.05 10.77 -17.15
C GLU A 227 5.11 11.78 -16.47
N GLU A 228 4.45 12.58 -17.29
CA GLU A 228 3.40 13.49 -16.82
C GLU A 228 2.29 12.68 -16.11
N GLY A 229 1.85 13.18 -14.95
CA GLY A 229 0.88 12.47 -14.08
C GLY A 229 1.52 11.55 -13.04
N SER A 230 2.82 11.22 -13.13
CA SER A 230 3.54 10.49 -12.07
C SER A 230 3.73 11.37 -10.83
N THR A 231 3.56 10.80 -9.65
CA THR A 231 3.79 11.47 -8.35
C THR A 231 5.00 10.91 -7.61
N THR A 232 5.81 10.05 -8.24
CA THR A 232 6.90 9.32 -7.57
C THR A 232 7.93 10.27 -6.95
N ILE A 233 8.41 11.27 -7.69
CA ILE A 233 9.39 12.25 -7.19
C ILE A 233 8.82 13.04 -6.03
N GLN A 234 7.59 13.53 -6.18
CA GLN A 234 6.90 14.30 -5.16
C GLN A 234 6.75 13.49 -3.86
N ARG A 235 6.32 12.23 -3.96
CA ARG A 235 6.16 11.33 -2.84
C ARG A 235 7.49 11.00 -2.16
N ASN A 236 8.56 10.78 -2.92
CA ASN A 236 9.88 10.47 -2.37
C ASN A 236 10.49 11.65 -1.60
N ASN A 237 10.07 12.88 -1.89
CA ASN A 237 10.49 14.10 -1.21
C ASN A 237 9.65 14.42 0.04
N GLN A 238 8.58 13.66 0.32
CA GLN A 238 7.77 13.86 1.53
C GLN A 238 8.53 13.41 2.78
N ILE A 239 8.43 14.21 3.84
CA ILE A 239 8.96 13.90 5.17
C ILE A 239 7.77 13.60 6.08
N GLY A 240 7.74 12.39 6.67
CA GLY A 240 6.69 12.00 7.63
C GLY A 240 5.27 11.96 7.07
N GLY A 241 5.12 11.78 5.74
CA GLY A 241 3.80 11.73 5.07
C GLY A 241 3.17 13.09 4.81
N HIS A 242 3.83 14.18 5.19
CA HIS A 242 3.40 15.57 4.91
C HIS A 242 4.42 16.25 4.00
N HIS A 243 3.96 17.23 3.21
CA HIS A 243 4.85 18.14 2.52
C HIS A 243 5.44 19.11 3.55
N ALA A 244 6.76 19.27 3.51
CA ALA A 244 7.43 20.35 4.19
C ALA A 244 7.13 21.66 3.48
#